data_2d1fcd5bb6e145f92978e872cc5c93ca
#
_entry.id   2d1fcd5bb6e145f92978e872cc5c93ca
#
_cell.length_a   1.000
_cell.length_b   1.000
_cell.length_c   1.000
_cell.angle_alpha   90.00
_cell.angle_beta   90.00
_cell.angle_gamma   90.00
#
_symmetry.space_group_name_H-M   'P 1'
#
loop_
_entity.id
_entity.type
_entity.pdbx_description
1 polymer ?
#
loop_
_entity_poly.entity_id
_entity_poly.type
_entity_poly.pdbx_seq_one_letter_code
_entity_poly.pdbx_strand_id
1 'polypeptide(L)'
;FAARSAVAQIDDRIEQAERQVATARTQLARWIGSVASDPLGSVPALDTVRLSPQDLEAQLAHHPEIAVMQKQEEVAQAEADIAQANKKTDVSVELMYSQRGPAYSNMVSLNVSIPLQWDQKNRQDRELAAKLASVEQKRAEREEATRAHVAEALAMLQEWRSDRERLARYDSSLLPLATERTR
;
A
#
# COMPACT_ATOMS: atom_id res chain seq x y z
N PHE A 1 -15.16 -41.29 31.93
CA PHE A 1 -14.07 -41.05 30.99
C PHE A 1 -14.37 -39.86 30.06
N ALA A 2 -15.55 -39.79 29.44
CA ALA A 2 -15.91 -38.74 28.47
C ALA A 2 -15.83 -37.32 29.08
N ALA A 3 -16.34 -37.13 30.32
CA ALA A 3 -16.29 -35.82 30.99
C ALA A 3 -14.84 -35.35 31.27
N ARG A 4 -13.96 -36.25 31.68
CA ARG A 4 -12.55 -35.94 31.91
C ARG A 4 -11.82 -35.58 30.60
N SER A 5 -12.13 -36.27 29.51
CA SER A 5 -11.60 -35.96 28.21
C SER A 5 -12.08 -34.58 27.71
N ALA A 6 -13.36 -34.25 27.97
CA ALA A 6 -13.90 -32.93 27.60
C ALA A 6 -13.22 -31.78 28.38
N VAL A 7 -12.98 -31.99 29.70
CA VAL A 7 -12.26 -31.01 30.53
C VAL A 7 -10.83 -30.82 29.98
N ALA A 8 -10.09 -31.91 29.72
CA ALA A 8 -8.73 -31.81 29.19
C ALA A 8 -8.68 -31.08 27.84
N GLN A 9 -9.68 -31.30 26.97
CA GLN A 9 -9.79 -30.55 25.70
C GLN A 9 -10.07 -29.05 25.90
N ILE A 10 -10.85 -28.70 26.93
CA ILE A 10 -11.10 -27.29 27.28
C ILE A 10 -9.82 -26.65 27.82
N ASP A 11 -9.11 -27.33 28.69
CA ASP A 11 -7.84 -26.86 29.26
C ASP A 11 -6.80 -26.62 28.15
N ASP A 12 -6.65 -27.54 27.21
CA ASP A 12 -5.76 -27.37 26.03
C ASP A 12 -6.14 -26.13 25.18
N ARG A 13 -7.44 -25.90 24.99
CA ARG A 13 -7.92 -24.68 24.29
C ARG A 13 -7.61 -23.40 25.05
N ILE A 14 -7.72 -23.42 26.38
CA ILE A 14 -7.36 -22.27 27.22
C ILE A 14 -5.86 -21.97 27.08
N GLU A 15 -4.99 -22.98 27.19
CA GLU A 15 -3.55 -22.80 27.01
C GLU A 15 -3.19 -22.29 25.61
N GLN A 16 -3.89 -22.76 24.57
CA GLN A 16 -3.72 -22.25 23.21
C GLN A 16 -4.11 -20.77 23.09
N ALA A 17 -5.23 -20.37 23.72
CA ALA A 17 -5.68 -18.98 23.72
C ALA A 17 -4.71 -18.06 24.48
N GLU A 18 -4.24 -18.50 25.65
CA GLU A 18 -3.25 -17.77 26.46
C GLU A 18 -1.94 -17.56 25.69
N ARG A 19 -1.45 -18.59 25.01
CA ARG A 19 -0.29 -18.49 24.13
C ARG A 19 -0.52 -17.48 22.99
N GLN A 20 -1.69 -17.48 22.37
CA GLN A 20 -2.02 -16.52 21.31
C GLN A 20 -2.01 -15.08 21.85
N VAL A 21 -2.57 -14.85 23.04
CA VAL A 21 -2.55 -13.54 23.70
C VAL A 21 -1.11 -13.09 23.99
N ALA A 22 -0.27 -13.99 24.55
CA ALA A 22 1.12 -13.69 24.84
C ALA A 22 1.90 -13.34 23.56
N THR A 23 1.70 -14.10 22.49
CA THR A 23 2.31 -13.84 21.17
C THR A 23 1.86 -12.49 20.60
N ALA A 24 0.56 -12.20 20.64
CA ALA A 24 0.00 -10.94 20.17
C ALA A 24 0.55 -9.73 20.96
N ARG A 25 0.68 -9.84 22.27
CA ARG A 25 1.30 -8.80 23.11
C ARG A 25 2.77 -8.58 22.76
N THR A 26 3.52 -9.65 22.50
CA THR A 26 4.92 -9.55 22.06
C THR A 26 5.04 -8.83 20.71
N GLN A 27 4.15 -9.13 19.77
CA GLN A 27 4.11 -8.45 18.49
C GLN A 27 3.70 -6.98 18.63
N LEU A 28 2.73 -6.67 19.49
CA LEU A 28 2.30 -5.31 19.76
C LEU A 28 3.42 -4.48 20.42
N ALA A 29 4.19 -5.09 21.33
CA ALA A 29 5.32 -4.44 21.99
C ALA A 29 6.39 -3.94 21.02
N ARG A 30 6.49 -4.52 19.82
CA ARG A 30 7.33 -4.00 18.75
C ARG A 30 6.96 -2.58 18.33
N TRP A 31 5.68 -2.23 18.41
CA TRP A 31 5.16 -0.94 17.95
C TRP A 31 4.98 0.08 19.06
N ILE A 32 4.52 -0.35 20.25
CA ILE A 32 4.16 0.53 21.36
C ILE A 32 5.02 0.33 22.63
N GLY A 33 6.00 -0.57 22.58
CA GLY A 33 6.93 -0.81 23.69
C GLY A 33 6.25 -1.46 24.90
N SER A 34 6.66 -1.05 26.10
CA SER A 34 6.19 -1.63 27.38
C SER A 34 4.69 -1.46 27.64
N VAL A 35 4.03 -0.48 27.05
CA VAL A 35 2.59 -0.23 27.16
C VAL A 35 1.75 -1.43 26.68
N ALA A 36 2.32 -2.30 25.82
CA ALA A 36 1.65 -3.54 25.38
C ALA A 36 1.33 -4.52 26.52
N SER A 37 1.97 -4.36 27.70
CA SER A 37 1.74 -5.20 28.88
C SER A 37 0.70 -4.63 29.84
N ASP A 38 0.26 -3.40 29.62
CA ASP A 38 -0.74 -2.75 30.45
C ASP A 38 -2.10 -3.47 30.38
N PRO A 39 -2.93 -3.40 31.40
CA PRO A 39 -4.29 -3.93 31.37
C PRO A 39 -5.10 -3.32 30.24
N LEU A 40 -5.87 -4.15 29.55
CA LEU A 40 -6.78 -3.67 28.51
C LEU A 40 -7.89 -2.82 29.16
N GLY A 41 -8.24 -1.71 28.51
CA GLY A 41 -9.38 -0.91 28.87
C GLY A 41 -10.72 -1.63 28.65
N SER A 42 -11.82 -0.93 28.86
CA SER A 42 -13.16 -1.46 28.54
C SER A 42 -13.27 -1.75 27.04
N VAL A 43 -14.00 -2.82 26.72
CA VAL A 43 -14.29 -3.15 25.31
C VAL A 43 -15.01 -1.97 24.66
N PRO A 44 -14.51 -1.44 23.54
CA PRO A 44 -15.21 -0.37 22.82
C PRO A 44 -16.56 -0.86 22.29
N ALA A 45 -17.47 0.05 22.00
CA ALA A 45 -18.73 -0.27 21.34
C ALA A 45 -18.44 -0.84 19.93
N LEU A 46 -18.84 -2.10 19.70
CA LEU A 46 -18.61 -2.84 18.45
C LEU A 46 -19.88 -2.97 17.60
N ASP A 47 -20.96 -2.31 18.01
CA ASP A 47 -22.30 -2.41 17.43
C ASP A 47 -22.50 -1.46 16.23
N THR A 48 -21.58 -0.53 16.00
CA THR A 48 -21.65 0.41 14.88
C THR A 48 -20.35 0.43 14.08
N VAL A 49 -20.48 0.48 12.76
CA VAL A 49 -19.39 0.71 11.84
C VAL A 49 -19.61 2.03 11.12
N ARG A 50 -18.60 2.88 11.10
CA ARG A 50 -18.65 4.19 10.40
C ARG A 50 -18.41 4.08 8.90
N LEU A 51 -18.06 2.90 8.40
CA LEU A 51 -17.79 2.66 6.99
C LEU A 51 -19.09 2.58 6.20
N SER A 52 -19.27 3.50 5.26
CA SER A 52 -20.36 3.45 4.27
C SER A 52 -19.85 2.80 2.99
N PRO A 53 -20.49 1.73 2.47
CA PRO A 53 -20.08 1.13 1.20
C PRO A 53 -20.11 2.12 0.03
N GLN A 54 -20.99 3.14 0.08
CA GLN A 54 -21.11 4.15 -0.97
C GLN A 54 -19.94 5.14 -0.99
N ASP A 55 -19.34 5.39 0.19
CA ASP A 55 -18.25 6.36 0.34
C ASP A 55 -16.87 5.69 0.32
N LEU A 56 -16.83 4.36 0.18
CA LEU A 56 -15.61 3.57 0.31
C LEU A 56 -14.54 3.98 -0.69
N GLU A 57 -14.90 4.17 -1.96
CA GLU A 57 -13.97 4.59 -3.01
C GLU A 57 -13.40 5.99 -2.73
N ALA A 58 -14.24 6.92 -2.26
CA ALA A 58 -13.81 8.27 -1.89
C ALA A 58 -12.85 8.26 -0.69
N GLN A 59 -13.10 7.40 0.29
CA GLN A 59 -12.23 7.24 1.45
C GLN A 59 -10.88 6.59 1.08
N LEU A 60 -10.91 5.61 0.15
CA LEU A 60 -9.71 4.95 -0.36
C LEU A 60 -8.81 5.86 -1.21
N ALA A 61 -9.35 6.91 -1.82
CA ALA A 61 -8.53 7.90 -2.52
C ALA A 61 -7.47 8.55 -1.60
N HIS A 62 -7.71 8.55 -0.29
CA HIS A 62 -6.77 9.03 0.72
C HIS A 62 -5.96 7.91 1.39
N HIS A 63 -6.11 6.65 0.95
CA HIS A 63 -5.35 5.55 1.49
C HIS A 63 -3.86 5.71 1.13
N PRO A 64 -2.93 5.58 2.11
CA PRO A 64 -1.51 5.87 1.88
C PRO A 64 -0.91 5.07 0.72
N GLU A 65 -1.26 3.81 0.57
CA GLU A 65 -0.79 2.94 -0.52
C GLU A 65 -1.26 3.45 -1.89
N ILE A 66 -2.55 3.78 -2.02
CA ILE A 66 -3.09 4.34 -3.26
C ILE A 66 -2.45 5.69 -3.59
N ALA A 67 -2.22 6.53 -2.58
CA ALA A 67 -1.52 7.80 -2.77
C ALA A 67 -0.07 7.61 -3.25
N VAL A 68 0.65 6.60 -2.74
CA VAL A 68 2.00 6.24 -3.23
C VAL A 68 1.94 5.76 -4.68
N MET A 69 0.98 4.89 -5.03
CA MET A 69 0.81 4.42 -6.41
C MET A 69 0.47 5.55 -7.38
N GLN A 70 -0.34 6.51 -6.95
CA GLN A 70 -0.61 7.71 -7.74
C GLN A 70 0.67 8.51 -8.02
N LYS A 71 1.55 8.66 -7.03
CA LYS A 71 2.84 9.33 -7.23
C LYS A 71 3.78 8.55 -8.14
N GLN A 72 3.73 7.22 -8.11
CA GLN A 72 4.48 6.39 -9.06
C GLN A 72 3.97 6.55 -10.50
N GLU A 73 2.66 6.68 -10.72
CA GLU A 73 2.07 7.00 -12.02
C GLU A 73 2.53 8.38 -12.50
N GLU A 74 2.53 9.41 -11.63
CA GLU A 74 3.05 10.75 -11.95
C GLU A 74 4.54 10.73 -12.33
N VAL A 75 5.36 9.93 -11.62
CA VAL A 75 6.77 9.74 -11.98
C VAL A 75 6.91 9.09 -13.34
N ALA A 76 6.16 8.04 -13.63
CA ALA A 76 6.17 7.40 -14.94
C ALA A 76 5.75 8.37 -16.06
N GLN A 77 4.75 9.22 -15.81
CA GLN A 77 4.33 10.26 -16.74
C GLN A 77 5.45 11.27 -16.98
N ALA A 78 6.13 11.75 -15.94
CA ALA A 78 7.27 12.66 -16.09
C ALA A 78 8.42 12.04 -16.89
N GLU A 79 8.67 10.73 -16.71
CA GLU A 79 9.66 10.01 -17.53
C GLU A 79 9.25 9.93 -19.02
N ALA A 80 7.95 9.75 -19.30
CA ALA A 80 7.43 9.77 -20.66
C ALA A 80 7.56 11.17 -21.28
N ASP A 81 7.32 12.23 -20.50
CA ASP A 81 7.48 13.61 -20.94
C ASP A 81 8.96 13.93 -21.25
N ILE A 82 9.90 13.41 -20.43
CA ILE A 82 11.34 13.50 -20.71
C ILE A 82 11.68 12.77 -22.01
N ALA A 83 11.19 11.55 -22.22
CA ALA A 83 11.41 10.80 -23.44
C ALA A 83 10.83 11.53 -24.66
N GLN A 84 9.68 12.18 -24.53
CA GLN A 84 9.08 13.03 -25.54
C GLN A 84 9.95 14.27 -25.84
N ALA A 85 10.51 14.92 -24.81
CA ALA A 85 11.40 16.05 -24.96
C ALA A 85 12.70 15.66 -25.65
N ASN A 86 13.26 14.48 -25.32
CA ASN A 86 14.50 13.94 -25.91
C ASN A 86 14.38 13.62 -27.42
N LYS A 87 13.17 13.67 -27.99
CA LYS A 87 12.98 13.64 -29.44
C LYS A 87 13.42 14.94 -30.13
N LYS A 88 13.57 16.03 -29.36
CA LYS A 88 14.11 17.30 -29.86
C LYS A 88 15.61 17.29 -29.67
N THR A 89 16.28 17.87 -30.66
CA THR A 89 17.75 17.99 -30.64
C THR A 89 18.17 19.07 -29.63
N ASP A 90 19.01 18.72 -28.68
CA ASP A 90 19.64 19.70 -27.79
C ASP A 90 20.82 20.37 -28.46
N VAL A 91 20.75 21.68 -28.60
CA VAL A 91 21.86 22.49 -29.10
C VAL A 91 22.63 23.03 -27.92
N SER A 92 23.90 22.71 -27.80
CA SER A 92 24.77 23.29 -26.78
C SER A 92 25.74 24.31 -27.40
N VAL A 93 25.89 25.43 -26.67
CA VAL A 93 26.85 26.49 -27.02
C VAL A 93 27.76 26.71 -25.80
N GLU A 94 29.04 26.54 -26.02
CA GLU A 94 30.07 26.70 -25.01
C GLU A 94 31.03 27.83 -25.42
N LEU A 95 31.21 28.83 -24.56
CA LEU A 95 32.21 29.87 -24.69
C LEU A 95 33.31 29.61 -23.65
N MET A 96 34.53 29.39 -24.15
CA MET A 96 35.69 29.13 -23.31
C MET A 96 36.74 30.22 -23.51
N TYR A 97 37.23 30.75 -22.37
CA TYR A 97 38.41 31.60 -22.36
C TYR A 97 39.57 30.86 -21.68
N SER A 98 40.68 30.78 -22.37
CA SER A 98 41.89 30.13 -21.87
C SER A 98 43.06 31.12 -21.77
N GLN A 99 43.54 31.33 -20.56
CA GLN A 99 44.78 32.07 -20.32
C GLN A 99 45.95 31.11 -20.41
N ARG A 100 46.81 31.29 -21.41
CA ARG A 100 47.84 30.31 -21.83
C ARG A 100 49.24 30.61 -21.28
N GLY A 101 49.38 31.61 -20.40
CA GLY A 101 50.66 32.04 -19.81
C GLY A 101 51.48 32.97 -20.69
N PRO A 102 52.67 33.43 -20.24
CA PRO A 102 53.41 34.51 -20.88
C PRO A 102 53.95 34.16 -22.29
N ALA A 103 54.12 32.91 -22.62
CA ALA A 103 54.66 32.46 -23.91
C ALA A 103 53.62 32.36 -25.05
N TYR A 104 52.31 32.44 -24.69
CA TYR A 104 51.24 32.26 -25.69
C TYR A 104 50.14 33.29 -25.51
N SER A 105 49.53 33.68 -26.59
CA SER A 105 48.35 34.58 -26.56
C SER A 105 47.15 33.88 -25.90
N ASN A 106 46.33 34.62 -25.17
CA ASN A 106 45.06 34.14 -24.63
C ASN A 106 44.15 33.71 -25.79
N MET A 107 43.32 32.71 -25.54
CA MET A 107 42.45 32.13 -26.55
C MET A 107 40.99 32.20 -26.09
N VAL A 108 40.11 32.61 -27.01
CA VAL A 108 38.67 32.51 -26.85
C VAL A 108 38.19 31.47 -27.86
N SER A 109 37.43 30.49 -27.36
CA SER A 109 36.82 29.43 -28.18
C SER A 109 35.32 29.46 -28.04
N LEU A 110 34.62 29.39 -29.15
CA LEU A 110 33.18 29.18 -29.23
C LEU A 110 32.94 27.80 -29.83
N ASN A 111 32.34 26.93 -29.07
CA ASN A 111 31.96 25.59 -29.51
C ASN A 111 30.44 25.47 -29.60
N VAL A 112 29.93 25.03 -30.76
CA VAL A 112 28.50 24.75 -30.95
C VAL A 112 28.38 23.29 -31.30
N SER A 113 27.63 22.54 -30.47
CA SER A 113 27.38 21.11 -30.66
C SER A 113 25.90 20.88 -30.94
N ILE A 114 25.63 20.23 -32.07
CA ILE A 114 24.26 19.86 -32.47
C ILE A 114 24.27 18.35 -32.70
N PRO A 115 23.71 17.54 -31.76
CA PRO A 115 23.62 16.11 -31.99
C PRO A 115 22.62 15.80 -33.09
N LEU A 116 23.08 15.11 -34.12
CA LEU A 116 22.24 14.65 -35.23
C LEU A 116 21.56 13.36 -34.80
N GLN A 117 20.24 13.37 -34.73
CA GLN A 117 19.44 12.21 -34.36
C GLN A 117 19.11 11.36 -35.60
N TRP A 118 19.98 10.41 -35.91
CA TRP A 118 19.74 9.41 -36.95
C TRP A 118 18.77 8.34 -36.41
N ASP A 119 17.83 7.90 -37.24
CA ASP A 119 16.93 6.78 -36.95
C ASP A 119 16.04 6.99 -35.68
N GLN A 120 15.47 8.17 -35.56
CA GLN A 120 14.55 8.54 -34.47
C GLN A 120 13.42 7.50 -34.30
N LYS A 121 12.90 6.95 -35.38
CA LYS A 121 11.82 5.96 -35.39
C LYS A 121 12.16 4.68 -34.61
N ASN A 122 13.41 4.20 -34.71
CA ASN A 122 13.79 2.95 -34.04
C ASN A 122 14.44 3.15 -32.67
N ARG A 123 14.74 4.38 -32.30
CA ARG A 123 15.35 4.73 -31.01
C ARG A 123 14.40 5.52 -30.14
N GLN A 124 14.29 6.83 -30.34
CA GLN A 124 13.53 7.73 -29.47
C GLN A 124 12.02 7.44 -29.49
N ASP A 125 11.45 7.09 -30.65
CA ASP A 125 10.03 6.73 -30.72
C ASP A 125 9.72 5.43 -29.97
N ARG A 126 10.63 4.46 -30.01
CA ARG A 126 10.47 3.22 -29.23
C ARG A 126 10.67 3.42 -27.74
N GLU A 127 11.61 4.29 -27.35
CA GLU A 127 11.81 4.66 -25.96
C GLU A 127 10.56 5.36 -25.40
N LEU A 128 10.01 6.34 -26.13
CA LEU A 128 8.76 6.99 -25.78
C LEU A 128 7.61 5.99 -25.66
N ALA A 129 7.46 5.09 -26.62
CA ALA A 129 6.41 4.06 -26.57
C ALA A 129 6.56 3.15 -25.33
N ALA A 130 7.79 2.77 -24.96
CA ALA A 130 8.06 1.99 -23.77
C ALA A 130 7.70 2.76 -22.49
N LYS A 131 8.03 4.08 -22.42
CA LYS A 131 7.67 4.92 -21.28
C LYS A 131 6.15 5.12 -21.14
N LEU A 132 5.45 5.33 -22.25
CA LEU A 132 3.98 5.41 -22.26
C LEU A 132 3.34 4.09 -21.83
N ALA A 133 3.87 2.95 -22.26
CA ALA A 133 3.41 1.65 -21.76
C ALA A 133 3.63 1.48 -20.25
N SER A 134 4.72 2.02 -19.70
CA SER A 134 4.96 2.05 -18.26
C SER A 134 3.94 2.90 -17.50
N VAL A 135 3.49 4.03 -18.06
CA VAL A 135 2.40 4.85 -17.47
C VAL A 135 1.12 4.03 -17.39
N GLU A 136 0.71 3.38 -18.47
CA GLU A 136 -0.49 2.54 -18.51
C GLU A 136 -0.38 1.36 -17.52
N GLN A 137 0.80 0.76 -17.40
CA GLN A 137 1.06 -0.27 -16.40
C GLN A 137 0.83 0.27 -14.98
N LYS A 138 1.44 1.40 -14.61
CA LYS A 138 1.30 1.99 -13.26
C LYS A 138 -0.14 2.40 -12.96
N ARG A 139 -0.85 2.90 -13.94
CA ARG A 139 -2.27 3.19 -13.84
C ARG A 139 -3.09 1.93 -13.56
N ALA A 140 -2.88 0.87 -14.33
CA ALA A 140 -3.59 -0.40 -14.15
C ALA A 140 -3.29 -1.03 -12.79
N GLU A 141 -2.03 -0.99 -12.32
CA GLU A 141 -1.63 -1.45 -10.97
C GLU A 141 -2.40 -0.68 -9.88
N ARG A 142 -2.48 0.64 -9.97
CA ARG A 142 -3.23 1.47 -9.02
C ARG A 142 -4.73 1.17 -9.02
N GLU A 143 -5.32 1.04 -10.22
CA GLU A 143 -6.74 0.70 -10.35
C GLU A 143 -7.05 -0.68 -9.76
N GLU A 144 -6.17 -1.66 -9.98
CA GLU A 144 -6.31 -3.00 -9.40
C GLU A 144 -6.18 -2.98 -7.87
N ALA A 145 -5.19 -2.28 -7.33
CA ALA A 145 -5.04 -2.13 -5.89
C ALA A 145 -6.27 -1.45 -5.26
N THR A 146 -6.83 -0.43 -5.93
CA THR A 146 -8.07 0.21 -5.46
C THR A 146 -9.23 -0.78 -5.41
N ARG A 147 -9.43 -1.58 -6.47
CA ARG A 147 -10.47 -2.62 -6.49
C ARG A 147 -10.26 -3.69 -5.42
N ALA A 148 -9.01 -4.10 -5.20
CA ALA A 148 -8.66 -5.09 -4.18
C ALA A 148 -9.00 -4.58 -2.77
N HIS A 149 -8.62 -3.34 -2.44
CA HIS A 149 -8.95 -2.73 -1.15
C HIS A 149 -10.45 -2.54 -0.94
N VAL A 150 -11.20 -2.15 -1.99
CA VAL A 150 -12.67 -2.09 -1.93
C VAL A 150 -13.26 -3.46 -1.61
N ALA A 151 -12.81 -4.50 -2.32
CA ALA A 151 -13.31 -5.86 -2.13
C ALA A 151 -12.99 -6.38 -0.72
N GLU A 152 -11.77 -6.14 -0.23
CA GLU A 152 -11.35 -6.53 1.11
C GLU A 152 -12.18 -5.84 2.20
N ALA A 153 -12.39 -4.53 2.10
CA ALA A 153 -13.20 -3.77 3.04
C ALA A 153 -14.68 -4.22 3.05
N LEU A 154 -15.23 -4.53 1.89
CA LEU A 154 -16.58 -5.07 1.78
C LEU A 154 -16.69 -6.48 2.38
N ALA A 155 -15.68 -7.34 2.19
CA ALA A 155 -15.61 -8.66 2.79
C ALA A 155 -15.56 -8.57 4.32
N MET A 156 -14.70 -7.70 4.87
CA MET A 156 -14.63 -7.45 6.32
C MET A 156 -15.96 -6.94 6.88
N LEU A 157 -16.65 -6.05 6.17
CA LEU A 157 -17.96 -5.55 6.58
C LEU A 157 -19.02 -6.67 6.60
N GLN A 158 -18.97 -7.56 5.62
CA GLN A 158 -19.85 -8.74 5.56
C GLN A 158 -19.59 -9.70 6.72
N GLU A 159 -18.33 -9.99 7.01
CA GLU A 159 -17.91 -10.82 8.14
C GLU A 159 -18.38 -10.23 9.46
N TRP A 160 -18.15 -8.93 9.69
CA TRP A 160 -18.64 -8.23 10.88
C TRP A 160 -20.16 -8.34 11.05
N ARG A 161 -20.94 -8.17 9.98
CA ARG A 161 -22.40 -8.33 10.02
C ARG A 161 -22.80 -9.75 10.42
N SER A 162 -22.17 -10.74 9.80
CA SER A 162 -22.39 -12.16 10.10
C SER A 162 -22.07 -12.50 11.56
N ASP A 163 -20.96 -11.99 12.08
CA ASP A 163 -20.54 -12.25 13.44
C ASP A 163 -21.46 -11.58 14.46
N ARG A 164 -21.95 -10.38 14.20
CA ARG A 164 -23.01 -9.76 15.02
C ARG A 164 -24.27 -10.60 15.09
N GLU A 165 -24.75 -11.12 13.95
CA GLU A 165 -25.92 -11.99 13.91
C GLU A 165 -25.69 -13.29 14.65
N ARG A 166 -24.47 -13.84 14.56
CA ARG A 166 -24.07 -15.04 15.32
C ARG A 166 -24.07 -14.75 16.81
N LEU A 167 -23.46 -13.66 17.24
CA LEU A 167 -23.44 -13.25 18.65
C LEU A 167 -24.86 -13.13 19.21
N ALA A 168 -25.74 -12.43 18.50
CA ALA A 168 -27.14 -12.30 18.91
C ALA A 168 -27.85 -13.66 19.03
N ARG A 169 -27.57 -14.63 18.16
CA ARG A 169 -28.09 -16.01 18.27
C ARG A 169 -27.50 -16.76 19.46
N TYR A 170 -26.22 -16.58 19.75
CA TYR A 170 -25.61 -17.17 20.95
C TYR A 170 -26.29 -16.68 22.22
N ASP A 171 -26.45 -15.37 22.35
CA ASP A 171 -27.03 -14.75 23.53
C ASP A 171 -28.52 -15.10 23.71
N SER A 172 -29.29 -15.10 22.63
CA SER A 172 -30.75 -15.29 22.68
C SER A 172 -31.19 -16.77 22.75
N SER A 173 -30.39 -17.69 22.25
CA SER A 173 -30.81 -19.07 22.05
C SER A 173 -29.82 -20.11 22.61
N LEU A 174 -28.56 -20.06 22.17
CA LEU A 174 -27.62 -21.14 22.46
C LEU A 174 -27.19 -21.19 23.94
N LEU A 175 -26.91 -20.04 24.54
CA LEU A 175 -26.56 -19.96 25.98
C LEU A 175 -27.71 -20.37 26.89
N PRO A 176 -28.96 -19.87 26.70
CA PRO A 176 -30.11 -20.37 27.47
C PRO A 176 -30.32 -21.87 27.35
N LEU A 177 -30.33 -22.42 26.14
CA LEU A 177 -30.49 -23.87 25.91
C LEU A 177 -29.34 -24.70 26.52
N ALA A 178 -28.11 -24.23 26.46
CA ALA A 178 -26.99 -24.89 27.11
C ALA A 178 -27.15 -24.91 28.63
N THR A 179 -27.66 -23.83 29.22
CA THR A 179 -27.92 -23.72 30.66
C THR A 179 -29.07 -24.66 31.10
N GLU A 180 -30.14 -24.74 30.30
CA GLU A 180 -31.25 -25.68 30.59
C GLU A 180 -30.80 -27.16 30.50
N ARG A 181 -29.94 -27.50 29.58
CA ARG A 181 -29.41 -28.85 29.40
C ARG A 181 -28.52 -29.33 30.56
N THR A 182 -27.93 -28.40 31.31
CA THR A 182 -27.02 -28.70 32.42
C THR A 182 -27.73 -28.73 33.78
N ARG A 183 -29.00 -28.34 33.84
CA ARG A 183 -29.90 -28.50 35.01
C ARG A 183 -30.60 -29.85 34.98
#